data_a4fef0ddc71b279ad6d91a21b2e0ea27
#
_entry.id   a4fef0ddc71b279ad6d91a21b2e0ea27
#
_cell.length_a   1.000
_cell.length_b   1.000
_cell.length_c   1.000
_cell.angle_alpha   90.00
_cell.angle_beta   90.00
_cell.angle_gamma   90.00
#
_symmetry.space_group_name_H-M   'P 1'
#
loop_
_entity.id
_entity.type
_entity.pdbx_description
1 polymer ?
#
loop_
_entity_poly.entity_id
_entity_poly.type
_entity_poly.pdbx_seq_one_letter_code
_entity_poly.pdbx_strand_id
1 'polypeptide(L)' 'MNPKVARDVLPLVSNPDFAELISIYLDEKISEQYKIMEQSVDTHVIYRAQGATAILKRLKSMKAEIQSSAERDK' A
#
# COMPACT_ATOMS: atom_id res chain seq x y z
N MET A 1 1.08 -8.77 10.36
CA MET A 1 1.36 -7.55 11.16
C MET A 1 1.13 -7.86 12.64
N ASN A 2 1.98 -7.31 13.50
CA ASN A 2 1.83 -7.47 14.94
C ASN A 2 0.53 -6.80 15.43
N PRO A 3 -0.35 -7.51 16.15
CA PRO A 3 -1.65 -6.95 16.56
C PRO A 3 -1.54 -5.70 17.44
N LYS A 4 -0.53 -5.62 18.30
CA LYS A 4 -0.32 -4.44 19.15
C LYS A 4 0.03 -3.21 18.30
N VAL A 5 0.94 -3.37 17.35
CA VAL A 5 1.31 -2.30 16.41
C VAL A 5 0.10 -1.89 15.59
N ALA A 6 -0.67 -2.85 15.09
CA ALA A 6 -1.90 -2.58 14.34
C ALA A 6 -2.89 -1.74 15.15
N ARG A 7 -3.06 -2.07 16.42
CA ARG A 7 -3.94 -1.32 17.31
C ARG A 7 -3.45 0.09 17.56
N ASP A 8 -2.13 0.29 17.70
CA ASP A 8 -1.53 1.61 17.92
C ASP A 8 -1.71 2.53 16.73
N VAL A 9 -1.68 1.98 15.49
CA VAL A 9 -1.83 2.77 14.26
C VAL A 9 -3.27 2.82 13.74
N LEU A 10 -4.19 2.07 14.36
CA LEU A 10 -5.58 2.02 13.94
C LEU A 10 -6.27 3.40 13.86
N PRO A 11 -6.05 4.34 14.81
CA PRO A 11 -6.65 5.66 14.73
C PRO A 11 -6.28 6.41 13.45
N LEU A 12 -5.07 6.19 12.93
CA LEU A 12 -4.59 6.85 11.72
C LEU A 12 -5.40 6.42 10.49
N VAL A 13 -5.58 5.11 10.31
CA VAL A 13 -6.30 4.56 9.15
C VAL A 13 -7.82 4.64 9.30
N SER A 14 -8.31 4.89 10.51
CA SER A 14 -9.72 5.12 10.77
C SER A 14 -10.16 6.55 10.43
N ASN A 15 -9.20 7.46 10.23
CA ASN A 15 -9.48 8.81 9.76
C ASN A 15 -9.80 8.76 8.26
N PRO A 16 -11.04 9.09 7.84
CA PRO A 16 -11.42 8.96 6.43
C PRO A 16 -10.64 9.89 5.49
N ASP A 17 -10.25 11.08 5.96
CA ASP A 17 -9.47 12.00 5.14
C ASP A 17 -8.06 11.46 4.87
N PHE A 18 -7.41 10.92 5.90
CA PHE A 18 -6.10 10.30 5.74
C PHE A 18 -6.18 9.09 4.80
N ALA A 19 -7.17 8.21 5.01
CA ALA A 19 -7.34 7.01 4.22
C ALA A 19 -7.56 7.35 2.73
N GLU A 20 -8.35 8.37 2.44
CA GLU A 20 -8.60 8.82 1.07
C GLU A 20 -7.34 9.40 0.42
N LEU A 21 -6.66 10.29 1.13
CA LEU A 21 -5.46 10.95 0.59
C LEU A 21 -4.33 9.97 0.32
N ILE A 22 -4.09 9.01 1.23
CA ILE A 22 -3.05 8.01 1.01
C ILE A 22 -3.41 7.07 -0.15
N SER A 23 -4.68 6.75 -0.34
CA SER A 23 -5.14 5.94 -1.46
C SER A 23 -4.88 6.64 -2.79
N ILE A 24 -5.17 7.93 -2.88
CA ILE A 24 -4.89 8.75 -4.06
C ILE A 24 -3.39 8.77 -4.37
N TYR A 25 -2.57 8.99 -3.35
CA TYR A 25 -1.11 8.99 -3.49
C TYR A 25 -0.61 7.64 -4.00
N LEU A 26 -1.08 6.54 -3.42
CA LEU A 26 -0.66 5.20 -3.82
C LEU A 26 -1.10 4.86 -5.24
N ASP A 27 -2.30 5.27 -5.65
CA ASP A 27 -2.77 5.08 -7.03
C ASP A 27 -1.88 5.80 -8.04
N GLU A 28 -1.43 7.01 -7.72
CA GLU A 28 -0.51 7.75 -8.57
C GLU A 28 0.85 7.03 -8.68
N LYS A 29 1.37 6.53 -7.56
CA LYS A 29 2.63 5.78 -7.56
C LYS A 29 2.54 4.47 -8.34
N ILE A 30 1.42 3.77 -8.24
CA ILE A 30 1.16 2.56 -9.03
C ILE A 30 1.12 2.90 -10.52
N SER A 31 0.44 3.98 -10.89
CA SER A 31 0.37 4.45 -12.27
C SER A 31 1.77 4.78 -12.84
N GLU A 32 2.63 5.41 -12.04
CA GLU A 32 4.02 5.68 -12.43
C GLU A 32 4.79 4.38 -12.75
N GLN A 33 4.60 3.34 -11.94
CA GLN A 33 5.26 2.04 -12.17
C GLN A 33 4.76 1.37 -13.45
N TYR A 34 3.47 1.45 -13.74
CA TYR A 34 2.93 0.93 -15.00
C TYR A 34 3.52 1.64 -16.21
N LYS A 35 3.69 2.96 -16.15
CA LYS A 35 4.34 3.72 -17.22
C LYS A 35 5.78 3.28 -17.44
N ILE A 36 6.53 3.02 -16.36
CA ILE A 36 7.89 2.50 -16.44
C ILE A 36 7.90 1.14 -17.17
N MET A 37 6.97 0.25 -16.81
CA MET A 37 6.88 -1.07 -17.44
C MET A 37 6.53 -0.97 -18.93
N GLU A 38 5.63 -0.06 -19.30
CA GLU A 38 5.21 0.14 -20.70
C GLU A 38 6.33 0.72 -21.57
N GLN A 39 7.17 1.59 -20.99
CA GLN A 39 8.20 2.33 -21.72
C GLN A 39 9.54 1.63 -21.76
N SER A 40 9.77 0.65 -20.90
CA SER A 40 11.06 -0.02 -20.78
C SER A 40 11.10 -1.31 -21.57
N VAL A 41 12.26 -1.56 -22.21
CA VAL A 41 12.59 -2.86 -22.81
C VAL A 41 13.59 -3.63 -21.93
N ASP A 42 14.09 -3.03 -20.86
CA ASP A 42 15.04 -3.63 -19.94
C ASP A 42 14.29 -4.50 -18.93
N THR A 43 14.57 -5.81 -18.96
CA THR A 43 13.94 -6.79 -18.09
C THR A 43 14.13 -6.49 -16.61
N HIS A 44 15.31 -5.99 -16.20
CA HIS A 44 15.58 -5.65 -14.81
C HIS A 44 14.72 -4.48 -14.33
N VAL A 45 14.55 -3.48 -15.18
CA VAL A 45 13.69 -2.32 -14.89
C VAL A 45 12.24 -2.79 -14.72
N ILE A 46 11.77 -3.66 -15.61
CA ILE A 46 10.41 -4.22 -15.56
C ILE A 46 10.20 -5.01 -14.27
N TYR A 47 11.15 -5.87 -13.89
CA TYR A 47 11.05 -6.65 -12.65
C TYR A 47 11.02 -5.76 -11.40
N ARG A 48 11.84 -4.71 -11.35
CA ARG A 48 11.80 -3.75 -10.24
C ARG A 48 10.45 -3.04 -10.16
N ALA A 49 9.90 -2.64 -11.30
CA ALA A 49 8.61 -1.97 -11.35
C ALA A 49 7.48 -2.91 -10.92
N GLN A 50 7.54 -4.19 -11.28
CA GLN A 50 6.58 -5.20 -10.81
C GLN A 50 6.65 -5.39 -9.29
N GLY A 51 7.87 -5.46 -8.73
CA GLY A 51 8.06 -5.55 -7.29
C GLY A 51 7.54 -4.34 -6.55
N ALA A 52 7.84 -3.13 -7.06
CA ALA A 52 7.34 -1.88 -6.49
C ALA A 52 5.80 -1.82 -6.55
N THR A 53 5.20 -2.24 -7.66
CA THR A 53 3.75 -2.29 -7.82
C THR A 53 3.11 -3.24 -6.81
N ALA A 54 3.69 -4.40 -6.58
CA ALA A 54 3.18 -5.37 -5.61
C ALA A 54 3.17 -4.78 -4.19
N ILE A 55 4.25 -4.10 -3.80
CA ILE A 55 4.35 -3.45 -2.48
C ILE A 55 3.33 -2.31 -2.37
N LEU A 56 3.20 -1.48 -3.39
CA LEU A 56 2.25 -0.36 -3.39
C LEU A 56 0.80 -0.84 -3.28
N LYS A 57 0.45 -1.91 -3.98
CA LYS A 57 -0.88 -2.53 -3.88
C LYS A 57 -1.14 -3.09 -2.49
N ARG A 58 -0.11 -3.67 -1.88
CA ARG A 58 -0.20 -4.16 -0.50
C ARG A 58 -0.43 -3.01 0.48
N LEU A 59 0.28 -1.88 0.31
CA LEU A 59 0.07 -0.68 1.12
C LEU A 59 -1.34 -0.12 0.95
N LYS A 60 -1.91 -0.23 -0.24
CA LYS A 60 -3.28 0.18 -0.50
C LYS A 60 -4.30 -0.60 0.33
N SER A 61 -3.98 -1.83 0.69
CA SER A 61 -4.80 -2.69 1.55
C SER A 61 -4.51 -2.52 3.04
N MET A 62 -3.65 -1.57 3.42
CA MET A 62 -3.18 -1.45 4.80
C MET A 62 -4.28 -1.20 5.81
N LYS A 63 -5.34 -0.47 5.44
CA LYS A 63 -6.46 -0.21 6.35
C LYS A 63 -7.13 -1.51 6.77
N ALA A 64 -7.44 -2.38 5.81
CA ALA A 64 -8.05 -3.67 6.10
C ALA A 64 -7.11 -4.58 6.90
N GLU A 65 -5.83 -4.60 6.56
CA GLU A 65 -4.82 -5.36 7.29
C GLU A 65 -4.70 -4.90 8.74
N ILE A 66 -4.63 -3.58 8.95
CA ILE A 66 -4.50 -3.00 10.29
C ILE A 66 -5.75 -3.29 11.12
N GLN A 67 -6.95 -3.11 10.56
CA GLN A 67 -8.21 -3.40 11.24
C GLN A 67 -8.30 -4.87 11.64
N SER A 68 -7.98 -5.78 10.73
CA SER A 68 -8.01 -7.22 10.99
C SER A 68 -7.00 -7.62 12.07
N SER A 69 -5.78 -7.08 12.01
CA SER A 69 -4.73 -7.38 12.99
C SER A 69 -5.03 -6.78 14.37
N ALA A 70 -5.62 -5.58 14.41
CA ALA A 70 -6.02 -4.93 15.66
C ALA A 70 -7.11 -5.72 16.40
N GLU A 71 -8.02 -6.35 15.67
CA GLU A 71 -9.07 -7.20 16.26
C GLU A 71 -8.49 -8.41 17.01
N ARG A 72 -7.33 -8.90 16.57
CA ARG A 72 -6.65 -10.03 17.25
C ARG A 72 -6.05 -9.66 18.60
N ASP A 73 -5.86 -8.36 18.86
CA ASP A 73 -5.27 -7.85 20.11
C ASP A 73 -6.29 -7.75 21.26
N LYS A 74 -7.52 -8.11 21.01
CA LYS A 74 -8.60 -8.06 22.01
C LYS A 74 -8.52 -9.21 23.01
#